data_a326b208be125b587557e03290b655f1
#
_entry.id   a326b208be125b587557e03290b655f1
#
_cell.length_a   1.000
_cell.length_b   1.000
_cell.length_c   1.000
_cell.angle_alpha   90.00
_cell.angle_beta   90.00
_cell.angle_gamma   90.00
#
_symmetry.space_group_name_H-M   'P 1'
#
loop_
_entity.id
_entity.type
_entity.pdbx_description
1 polymer ?
#
loop_
_entity_poly.entity_id
_entity_poly.type
_entity_poly.pdbx_seq_one_letter_code
_entity_poly.pdbx_strand_id
1 'polypeptide(L)'
;RVLSSKQEILTGDRLLPAPSTEINSYLPHAPDKMISGQVIGIPGGVEFAGTNMVVTINRGKRDGLERGHVLVTEFGGGTVKDRGETDREILHTYETYQLPDNRNGLMFVFRVYERVSYALVMGSRRVVTLGDPVRTP
;
A
#
# COMPACT_ATOMS: atom_id res chain seq x y z
N ARG A 1 14.08 -5.85 -32.46
CA ARG A 1 13.04 -4.95 -33.01
C ARG A 1 11.95 -4.75 -31.98
N VAL A 2 11.68 -3.48 -31.62
CA VAL A 2 10.53 -3.16 -30.76
C VAL A 2 9.27 -3.20 -31.59
N LEU A 3 8.26 -3.95 -31.15
CA LEU A 3 6.99 -4.09 -31.85
C LEU A 3 5.93 -3.12 -31.32
N SER A 4 5.97 -2.85 -30.00
CA SER A 4 5.04 -1.97 -29.31
C SER A 4 5.68 -1.49 -28.02
N SER A 5 5.40 -0.27 -27.61
CA SER A 5 5.83 0.28 -26.33
C SER A 5 4.74 1.19 -25.76
N LYS A 6 4.52 1.13 -24.44
CA LYS A 6 3.61 2.03 -23.71
C LYS A 6 4.33 3.24 -23.11
N GLN A 7 5.67 3.19 -23.10
CA GLN A 7 6.54 4.24 -22.56
C GLN A 7 7.69 4.48 -23.52
N GLU A 8 8.34 5.61 -23.42
CA GLU A 8 9.56 5.90 -24.17
C GLU A 8 10.65 4.91 -23.78
N ILE A 9 11.43 4.48 -24.78
CA ILE A 9 12.59 3.62 -24.60
C ILE A 9 13.82 4.47 -24.88
N LEU A 10 14.67 4.59 -23.88
CA LEU A 10 15.86 5.41 -23.92
C LEU A 10 17.14 4.59 -24.10
N THR A 11 18.18 5.25 -24.58
CA THR A 11 19.51 4.65 -24.65
C THR A 11 20.02 4.35 -23.24
N GLY A 12 20.36 3.07 -22.99
CA GLY A 12 20.78 2.59 -21.67
C GLY A 12 19.72 1.77 -20.94
N ASP A 13 18.49 1.71 -21.43
CA ASP A 13 17.45 0.84 -20.89
C ASP A 13 17.83 -0.63 -21.02
N ARG A 14 17.50 -1.41 -20.02
CA ARG A 14 17.77 -2.85 -19.97
C ARG A 14 16.56 -3.66 -20.38
N LEU A 15 16.81 -4.64 -21.24
CA LEU A 15 15.81 -5.63 -21.61
C LEU A 15 15.82 -6.78 -20.60
N LEU A 16 14.66 -7.12 -20.06
CA LEU A 16 14.44 -8.29 -19.24
C LEU A 16 13.59 -9.28 -20.01
N PRO A 17 13.75 -10.59 -19.75
CA PRO A 17 12.82 -11.58 -20.28
C PRO A 17 11.39 -11.26 -19.86
N ALA A 18 10.45 -11.32 -20.79
CA ALA A 18 9.05 -11.16 -20.45
C ALA A 18 8.61 -12.31 -19.53
N PRO A 19 8.00 -12.03 -18.37
CA PRO A 19 7.45 -13.09 -17.57
C PRO A 19 6.36 -13.82 -18.35
N SER A 20 6.26 -15.15 -18.16
CA SER A 20 5.18 -15.94 -18.73
C SER A 20 3.84 -15.37 -18.26
N THR A 21 2.95 -15.08 -19.18
CA THR A 21 1.58 -14.66 -18.86
C THR A 21 0.79 -15.88 -18.45
N GLU A 22 0.95 -16.33 -17.22
CA GLU A 22 0.06 -17.33 -16.66
C GLU A 22 -1.23 -16.61 -16.25
N ILE A 23 -2.30 -16.88 -16.96
CA ILE A 23 -3.65 -16.49 -16.56
C ILE A 23 -4.08 -17.46 -15.45
N ASN A 24 -3.65 -17.16 -14.24
CA ASN A 24 -4.06 -17.92 -13.07
C ASN A 24 -5.26 -17.20 -12.44
N SER A 25 -6.37 -17.93 -12.34
CA SER A 25 -7.51 -17.50 -11.56
C SER A 25 -7.16 -17.66 -10.08
N TYR A 26 -6.96 -16.55 -9.38
CA TYR A 26 -6.70 -16.56 -7.94
C TYR A 26 -7.98 -16.28 -7.18
N LEU A 27 -8.27 -17.15 -6.21
CA LEU A 27 -9.33 -16.86 -5.25
C LEU A 27 -8.78 -15.91 -4.17
N PRO A 28 -9.38 -14.72 -3.97
CA PRO A 28 -8.94 -13.81 -2.93
C PRO A 28 -9.10 -14.43 -1.54
N HIS A 29 -8.05 -14.39 -0.72
CA HIS A 29 -8.06 -14.89 0.65
C HIS A 29 -7.12 -14.07 1.53
N ALA A 30 -7.34 -14.12 2.85
CA ALA A 30 -6.45 -13.49 3.80
C ALA A 30 -5.17 -14.31 3.97
N PRO A 31 -4.02 -13.68 4.26
CA PRO A 31 -2.81 -14.39 4.67
C PRO A 31 -3.01 -15.19 5.95
N ASP A 32 -2.41 -16.39 6.03
CA ASP A 32 -2.43 -17.22 7.25
C ASP A 32 -1.59 -16.62 8.39
N LYS A 33 -0.65 -15.75 8.05
CA LYS A 33 0.25 -15.08 9.00
C LYS A 33 -0.07 -13.60 9.09
N MET A 34 0.18 -13.04 10.26
CA MET A 34 0.13 -11.58 10.44
C MET A 34 1.24 -10.94 9.62
N ILE A 35 0.84 -10.16 8.64
CA ILE A 35 1.74 -9.39 7.77
C ILE A 35 1.50 -7.92 8.07
N SER A 36 2.58 -7.19 8.32
CA SER A 36 2.57 -5.74 8.49
C SER A 36 3.63 -5.13 7.60
N GLY A 37 3.25 -4.19 6.78
CA GLY A 37 4.11 -3.51 5.82
C GLY A 37 3.65 -2.09 5.54
N GLN A 38 4.21 -1.52 4.48
CA GLN A 38 3.90 -0.15 4.04
C GLN A 38 3.90 -0.08 2.52
N VAL A 39 3.14 0.87 2.00
CA VAL A 39 3.21 1.27 0.59
C VAL A 39 4.51 2.05 0.37
N ILE A 40 5.35 1.55 -0.53
CA ILE A 40 6.67 2.14 -0.83
C ILE A 40 6.79 2.72 -2.24
N GLY A 41 5.79 2.52 -3.07
CA GLY A 41 5.81 3.05 -4.42
C GLY A 41 4.46 2.96 -5.10
N ILE A 42 4.24 3.85 -6.03
CA ILE A 42 3.08 3.87 -6.92
C ILE A 42 3.63 3.96 -8.34
N PRO A 43 3.42 2.94 -9.19
CA PRO A 43 3.91 2.97 -10.57
C PRO A 43 3.38 4.19 -11.34
N GLY A 44 4.24 4.76 -12.19
CA GLY A 44 3.92 5.97 -12.95
C GLY A 44 4.36 7.28 -12.28
N GLY A 45 5.07 7.21 -11.14
CA GLY A 45 5.66 8.40 -10.48
C GLY A 45 4.62 9.33 -9.83
N VAL A 46 3.42 8.82 -9.57
CA VAL A 46 2.36 9.58 -8.88
C VAL A 46 2.46 9.37 -7.37
N GLU A 47 2.01 10.35 -6.61
CA GLU A 47 2.09 10.32 -5.13
C GLU A 47 0.88 9.65 -4.49
N PHE A 48 -0.21 9.50 -5.24
CA PHE A 48 -1.49 9.03 -4.72
C PHE A 48 -2.05 7.90 -5.59
N ALA A 49 -2.60 6.88 -4.96
CA ALA A 49 -3.32 5.80 -5.62
C ALA A 49 -4.77 5.75 -5.16
N GLY A 50 -5.67 5.72 -6.12
CA GLY A 50 -7.09 5.46 -5.91
C GLY A 50 -7.48 4.02 -6.22
N THR A 51 -8.78 3.75 -6.22
CA THR A 51 -9.35 2.47 -6.63
C THR A 51 -8.91 2.09 -8.05
N ASN A 52 -8.61 0.81 -8.26
CA ASN A 52 -8.08 0.23 -9.50
C ASN A 52 -6.65 0.67 -9.87
N MET A 53 -5.94 1.33 -8.99
CA MET A 53 -4.52 1.63 -9.17
C MET A 53 -3.63 0.60 -8.48
N VAL A 54 -2.43 0.45 -9.02
CA VAL A 54 -1.42 -0.47 -8.49
C VAL A 54 -0.52 0.26 -7.49
N VAL A 55 -0.17 -0.43 -6.42
CA VAL A 55 0.81 0.03 -5.42
C VAL A 55 1.87 -1.03 -5.19
N THR A 56 3.04 -0.59 -4.74
CA THR A 56 4.15 -1.46 -4.34
C THR A 56 4.24 -1.51 -2.82
N ILE A 57 4.32 -2.71 -2.27
CA ILE A 57 4.38 -2.97 -0.83
C ILE A 57 5.78 -3.52 -0.48
N ASN A 58 6.33 -3.13 0.66
CA ASN A 58 7.64 -3.58 1.17
C ASN A 58 7.60 -4.97 1.83
N ARG A 59 6.70 -5.84 1.38
CA ARG A 59 6.58 -7.23 1.80
C ARG A 59 6.54 -8.13 0.58
N GLY A 60 7.12 -9.31 0.70
CA GLY A 60 7.22 -10.26 -0.38
C GLY A 60 7.13 -11.71 0.08
N LYS A 61 7.63 -12.61 -0.76
CA LYS A 61 7.60 -14.05 -0.51
C LYS A 61 8.27 -14.43 0.82
N ARG A 62 9.40 -13.82 1.14
CA ARG A 62 10.11 -14.07 2.42
C ARG A 62 9.27 -13.74 3.67
N ASP A 63 8.31 -12.83 3.53
CA ASP A 63 7.42 -12.41 4.61
C ASP A 63 6.12 -13.26 4.66
N GLY A 64 6.00 -14.27 3.76
CA GLY A 64 4.84 -15.13 3.64
C GLY A 64 3.72 -14.56 2.78
N LEU A 65 4.01 -13.56 1.95
CA LEU A 65 3.06 -13.03 0.98
C LEU A 65 2.99 -13.95 -0.26
N GLU A 66 1.77 -14.19 -0.71
CA GLU A 66 1.46 -14.98 -1.90
C GLU A 66 0.49 -14.24 -2.80
N ARG A 67 0.43 -14.66 -4.05
CA ARG A 67 -0.58 -14.15 -5.00
C ARG A 67 -1.97 -14.59 -4.55
N GLY A 68 -2.93 -13.69 -4.61
CA GLY A 68 -4.30 -13.92 -4.12
C GLY A 68 -4.55 -13.40 -2.71
N HIS A 69 -3.51 -13.04 -1.97
CA HIS A 69 -3.68 -12.44 -0.66
C HIS A 69 -4.40 -11.09 -0.75
N VAL A 70 -5.31 -10.88 0.19
CA VAL A 70 -5.99 -9.61 0.41
C VAL A 70 -5.41 -8.96 1.66
N LEU A 71 -5.03 -7.70 1.56
CA LEU A 71 -4.52 -6.89 2.65
C LEU A 71 -5.41 -5.68 2.88
N VAL A 72 -5.36 -5.15 4.10
CA VAL A 72 -5.99 -3.89 4.46
C VAL A 72 -4.96 -2.78 4.40
N THR A 73 -5.29 -1.67 3.77
CA THR A 73 -4.55 -0.43 3.96
C THR A 73 -5.22 0.42 5.03
N GLU A 74 -4.44 1.12 5.79
CA GLU A 74 -4.87 2.00 6.86
C GLU A 74 -4.33 3.41 6.62
N PHE A 75 -4.93 4.37 7.26
CA PHE A 75 -4.36 5.71 7.40
C PHE A 75 -4.18 6.02 8.88
N GLY A 76 -3.09 6.69 9.19
CA GLY A 76 -2.77 7.06 10.56
C GLY A 76 -3.89 7.91 11.17
N GLY A 77 -4.33 7.57 12.37
CA GLY A 77 -5.36 8.29 13.09
C GLY A 77 -4.96 9.75 13.42
N GLY A 78 -3.68 10.08 13.23
CA GLY A 78 -3.15 11.40 13.54
C GLY A 78 -3.06 11.66 15.05
N THR A 79 -2.53 12.82 15.36
CA THR A 79 -2.39 13.28 16.73
C THR A 79 -3.39 14.41 16.98
N VAL A 80 -4.26 14.24 17.95
CA VAL A 80 -5.22 15.28 18.35
C VAL A 80 -4.75 15.90 19.67
N LYS A 81 -4.74 17.23 19.71
CA LYS A 81 -4.53 17.97 20.93
C LYS A 81 -5.87 18.13 21.62
N ASP A 82 -5.96 17.68 22.85
CA ASP A 82 -7.13 17.97 23.66
C ASP A 82 -7.15 19.47 23.98
N ARG A 83 -8.17 20.17 23.48
CA ARG A 83 -8.48 21.55 23.81
C ARG A 83 -9.59 21.58 24.84
N GLY A 84 -9.49 20.71 25.88
CA GLY A 84 -10.50 20.62 26.90
C GLY A 84 -10.95 22.01 27.39
N GLU A 85 -12.23 22.18 27.58
CA GLU A 85 -12.85 23.34 28.17
C GLU A 85 -12.27 23.58 29.57
N THR A 86 -11.24 24.39 29.65
CA THR A 86 -10.83 24.93 30.93
C THR A 86 -10.38 26.36 30.73
N ASP A 87 -11.26 27.29 31.08
CA ASP A 87 -10.95 28.63 31.46
C ASP A 87 -9.95 28.63 32.62
N ARG A 88 -8.69 28.36 32.33
CA ARG A 88 -7.58 28.64 33.24
C ARG A 88 -6.34 28.97 32.45
N GLU A 89 -6.08 30.22 32.34
CA GLU A 89 -4.88 30.90 31.89
C GLU A 89 -3.60 30.50 32.65
N ILE A 90 -3.30 29.27 32.90
CA ILE A 90 -2.02 28.93 33.53
C ILE A 90 -1.57 27.54 33.05
N LEU A 91 -0.48 27.50 32.30
CA LEU A 91 0.24 26.40 31.73
C LEU A 91 -0.43 25.69 30.53
N HIS A 92 0.09 25.99 29.34
CA HIS A 92 -0.20 25.36 28.07
C HIS A 92 0.32 23.90 27.99
N THR A 93 -0.14 23.02 28.84
CA THR A 93 0.12 21.60 28.72
C THR A 93 -1.07 20.96 28.02
N TYR A 94 -1.04 20.98 26.68
CA TYR A 94 -2.02 20.23 25.89
C TYR A 94 -1.67 18.75 25.95
N GLU A 95 -2.55 17.93 26.47
CA GLU A 95 -2.44 16.48 26.33
C GLU A 95 -2.65 16.10 24.87
N THR A 96 -1.73 15.29 24.37
CA THR A 96 -1.70 14.88 22.98
C THR A 96 -2.07 13.42 22.91
N TYR A 97 -3.17 13.10 22.23
CA TYR A 97 -3.65 11.75 22.06
C TYR A 97 -3.34 11.26 20.65
N GLN A 98 -2.73 10.09 20.56
CA GLN A 98 -2.56 9.36 19.30
C GLN A 98 -3.86 8.61 19.02
N LEU A 99 -4.56 8.98 17.95
CA LEU A 99 -5.73 8.26 17.50
C LEU A 99 -5.32 6.92 16.87
N PRO A 100 -6.13 5.87 17.04
CA PRO A 100 -5.88 4.59 16.38
C PRO A 100 -5.94 4.72 14.86
N ASP A 101 -5.16 3.89 14.17
CA ASP A 101 -5.19 3.81 12.73
C ASP A 101 -6.57 3.33 12.26
N ASN A 102 -7.05 3.95 11.18
CA ASN A 102 -8.34 3.64 10.62
C ASN A 102 -8.19 2.86 9.31
N ARG A 103 -9.01 1.83 9.16
CA ARG A 103 -9.08 1.06 7.93
C ARG A 103 -9.48 1.98 6.76
N ASN A 104 -8.60 2.07 5.77
CA ASN A 104 -8.82 2.86 4.57
C ASN A 104 -9.49 2.03 3.46
N GLY A 105 -8.94 0.85 3.17
CA GLY A 105 -9.41 0.05 2.05
C GLY A 105 -8.83 -1.35 1.99
N LEU A 106 -9.09 -2.02 0.87
CA LEU A 106 -8.62 -3.37 0.55
C LEU A 106 -7.67 -3.33 -0.65
N MET A 107 -6.65 -4.17 -0.59
CA MET A 107 -5.69 -4.38 -1.67
C MET A 107 -5.61 -5.86 -2.01
N PHE A 108 -5.56 -6.18 -3.30
CA PHE A 108 -5.38 -7.53 -3.81
C PHE A 108 -3.97 -7.71 -4.35
N VAL A 109 -3.21 -8.65 -3.77
CA VAL A 109 -1.84 -8.94 -4.17
C VAL A 109 -1.85 -9.85 -5.41
N PHE A 110 -1.40 -9.33 -6.54
CA PHE A 110 -1.39 -10.07 -7.81
C PHE A 110 0.01 -10.47 -8.30
N ARG A 111 1.05 -9.84 -7.77
CA ARG A 111 2.44 -10.18 -8.11
C ARG A 111 3.33 -10.08 -6.88
N VAL A 112 4.10 -11.14 -6.63
CA VAL A 112 4.97 -11.26 -5.46
C VAL A 112 6.39 -11.55 -5.91
N TYR A 113 7.32 -10.75 -5.39
CA TYR A 113 8.77 -10.93 -5.49
C TYR A 113 9.33 -11.30 -4.12
N GLU A 114 10.63 -11.50 -4.03
CA GLU A 114 11.28 -11.91 -2.79
C GLU A 114 11.03 -10.94 -1.62
N ARG A 115 11.17 -9.64 -1.88
CA ARG A 115 11.11 -8.57 -0.86
C ARG A 115 9.97 -7.57 -1.03
N VAL A 116 9.37 -7.52 -2.19
CA VAL A 116 8.32 -6.56 -2.55
C VAL A 116 7.17 -7.26 -3.25
N SER A 117 6.02 -6.64 -3.24
CA SER A 117 4.85 -7.14 -3.97
C SER A 117 4.09 -6.00 -4.62
N TYR A 118 3.39 -6.30 -5.69
CA TYR A 118 2.42 -5.39 -6.30
C TYR A 118 1.01 -5.80 -5.90
N ALA A 119 0.25 -4.80 -5.47
CA ALA A 119 -1.14 -4.96 -5.11
C ALA A 119 -2.02 -3.96 -5.85
N LEU A 120 -3.23 -4.41 -6.18
CA LEU A 120 -4.28 -3.59 -6.76
C LEU A 120 -5.16 -3.03 -5.63
N VAL A 121 -5.36 -1.74 -5.59
CA VAL A 121 -6.33 -1.11 -4.68
C VAL A 121 -7.74 -1.44 -5.17
N MET A 122 -8.44 -2.32 -4.46
CA MET A 122 -9.79 -2.75 -4.84
C MET A 122 -10.86 -1.75 -4.42
N GLY A 123 -10.63 -1.04 -3.34
CA GLY A 123 -11.47 0.03 -2.85
C GLY A 123 -10.82 0.73 -1.67
N SER A 124 -11.01 2.04 -1.59
CA SER A 124 -10.49 2.85 -0.50
C SER A 124 -11.41 4.04 -0.22
N ARG A 125 -11.50 4.43 1.06
CA ARG A 125 -12.26 5.61 1.48
C ARG A 125 -11.51 6.91 1.19
N ARG A 126 -10.19 6.84 1.24
CA ARG A 126 -9.26 7.95 0.95
C ARG A 126 -8.21 7.47 -0.03
N VAL A 127 -7.58 8.38 -0.73
CA VAL A 127 -6.41 8.03 -1.57
C VAL A 127 -5.34 7.36 -0.72
N VAL A 128 -4.68 6.38 -1.30
CA VAL A 128 -3.55 5.69 -0.71
C VAL A 128 -2.29 6.45 -1.03
N THR A 129 -1.44 6.68 -0.04
CA THR A 129 -0.21 7.45 -0.16
C THR A 129 1.02 6.59 0.15
N LEU A 130 2.19 7.11 -0.21
CA LEU A 130 3.45 6.49 0.21
C LEU A 130 3.56 6.52 1.73
N GLY A 131 3.99 5.40 2.32
CA GLY A 131 4.12 5.24 3.76
C GLY A 131 2.85 4.74 4.46
N ASP A 132 1.70 4.68 3.77
CA ASP A 132 0.49 4.13 4.37
C ASP A 132 0.71 2.70 4.86
N PRO A 133 0.29 2.39 6.10
CA PRO A 133 0.39 1.04 6.65
C PRO A 133 -0.47 0.05 5.88
N VAL A 134 0.04 -1.16 5.75
CA VAL A 134 -0.66 -2.29 5.13
C VAL A 134 -0.54 -3.49 6.05
N ARG A 135 -1.66 -4.18 6.32
CA ARG A 135 -1.65 -5.37 7.17
C ARG A 135 -2.67 -6.43 6.74
N THR A 136 -2.57 -7.58 7.36
CA THR A 136 -3.59 -8.64 7.30
C THR A 136 -4.93 -8.11 7.82
N PRO A 137 -6.06 -8.42 7.15
CA PRO A 137 -7.40 -7.99 7.53
C PRO A 137 -7.80 -8.33 8.96
#